data_6567be9939bb6f7ad33d3e9a1d116930
#
_entry.id   6567be9939bb6f7ad33d3e9a1d116930
#
_cell.length_a   1.000
_cell.length_b   1.000
_cell.length_c   1.000
_cell.angle_alpha   90.00
_cell.angle_beta   90.00
_cell.angle_gamma   90.00
#
_symmetry.space_group_name_H-M   'P 1'
#
loop_
_entity.id
_entity.type
_entity.pdbx_description
1 polymer ?
#
loop_
_entity_poly.entity_id
_entity_poly.type
_entity_poly.pdbx_seq_one_letter_code
_entity_poly.pdbx_strand_id
1 'polypeptide(L)'
;MSTAKGFLQGYNAQAVANEEQVIVAAEVTDEQNDMGQLHPMVEATEASLAGAGIDDRPDKLLADAGYCSEESLVALDEDDPDTYIATRNMKKSQTPRTGRCGPLKHDATLVEKMDRKVSNKAGRALYPKRQYLIEPVFGQIKDGRHIRGFMRRGKAGAVSEWKLICGTHNLLKLYRRALGDAGAVPCSPMATVPTC
;
A
#
# COMPACT_ATOMS: atom_id res chain seq x y z
N MET A 1 -17.41 -0.55 9.90
CA MET A 1 -16.16 -1.03 10.52
C MET A 1 -16.35 -1.11 12.01
N SER A 2 -15.93 -2.20 12.65
CA SER A 2 -15.96 -2.33 14.13
C SER A 2 -14.73 -1.66 14.71
N THR A 3 -14.91 -0.76 15.66
CA THR A 3 -13.82 -0.09 16.39
C THR A 3 -13.98 -0.34 17.88
N ALA A 4 -12.95 -0.08 18.68
CA ALA A 4 -13.02 -0.18 20.14
C ALA A 4 -14.09 0.73 20.77
N LYS A 5 -14.63 1.69 20.03
CA LYS A 5 -15.69 2.64 20.46
C LYS A 5 -17.05 2.35 19.82
N GLY A 6 -17.21 1.21 19.12
CA GLY A 6 -18.45 0.82 18.45
C GLY A 6 -18.34 0.71 16.93
N PHE A 7 -19.48 0.65 16.25
CA PHE A 7 -19.51 0.57 14.79
C PHE A 7 -19.35 1.96 14.18
N LEU A 8 -18.32 2.11 13.33
CA LEU A 8 -18.12 3.28 12.50
C LEU A 8 -18.53 2.96 11.07
N GLN A 9 -19.44 3.76 10.50
CA GLN A 9 -19.72 3.72 9.08
C GLN A 9 -18.60 4.51 8.38
N GLY A 10 -17.74 3.80 7.67
CA GLY A 10 -16.57 4.39 7.03
C GLY A 10 -16.20 3.62 5.78
N TYR A 11 -15.40 4.25 4.93
CA TYR A 11 -14.83 3.66 3.73
C TYR A 11 -13.39 3.24 4.01
N ASN A 12 -12.92 2.19 3.33
CA ASN A 12 -11.54 1.75 3.34
C ASN A 12 -10.82 2.36 2.13
N ALA A 13 -9.86 3.23 2.38
CA ALA A 13 -9.05 3.90 1.37
C ALA A 13 -7.77 3.14 1.13
N GLN A 14 -7.55 2.74 -0.11
CA GLN A 14 -6.41 1.95 -0.54
C GLN A 14 -5.53 2.75 -1.50
N ALA A 15 -4.23 2.47 -1.48
CA ALA A 15 -3.27 3.09 -2.38
C ALA A 15 -2.12 2.13 -2.69
N VAL A 16 -1.62 2.19 -3.91
CA VAL A 16 -0.37 1.59 -4.33
C VAL A 16 0.64 2.70 -4.60
N ALA A 17 1.83 2.59 -4.04
CA ALA A 17 2.90 3.56 -4.24
C ALA A 17 4.17 2.87 -4.73
N ASN A 18 4.94 3.58 -5.57
CA ASN A 18 6.23 3.13 -6.05
C ASN A 18 7.36 3.38 -5.03
N GLU A 19 8.60 3.04 -5.38
CA GLU A 19 9.79 3.23 -4.51
C GLU A 19 10.06 4.70 -4.16
N GLU A 20 9.60 5.64 -4.96
CA GLU A 20 9.70 7.08 -4.70
C GLU A 20 8.52 7.61 -3.87
N GLN A 21 7.63 6.73 -3.39
CA GLN A 21 6.41 7.08 -2.66
C GLN A 21 5.43 7.92 -3.50
N VAL A 22 5.46 7.78 -4.82
CA VAL A 22 4.44 8.32 -5.72
C VAL A 22 3.28 7.35 -5.77
N ILE A 23 2.07 7.83 -5.55
CA ILE A 23 0.86 7.00 -5.56
C ILE A 23 0.48 6.72 -7.01
N VAL A 24 0.52 5.45 -7.41
CA VAL A 24 0.20 4.99 -8.77
C VAL A 24 -1.28 4.66 -8.88
N ALA A 25 -1.86 3.99 -7.87
CA ALA A 25 -3.28 3.68 -7.85
C ALA A 25 -3.91 4.08 -6.51
N ALA A 26 -5.17 4.53 -6.54
CA ALA A 26 -5.91 5.01 -5.38
C ALA A 26 -7.40 4.66 -5.53
N GLU A 27 -7.88 3.76 -4.69
CA GLU A 27 -9.27 3.30 -4.70
C GLU A 27 -9.91 3.35 -3.31
N VAL A 28 -11.24 3.32 -3.29
CA VAL A 28 -12.04 3.34 -2.05
C VAL A 28 -13.06 2.23 -2.10
N THR A 29 -13.04 1.37 -1.10
CA THR A 29 -14.03 0.30 -0.94
C THR A 29 -14.86 0.50 0.32
N ASP A 30 -16.05 -0.07 0.33
CA ASP A 30 -16.93 -0.23 1.50
C ASP A 30 -16.70 -1.54 2.23
N GLU A 31 -15.84 -2.40 1.70
CA GLU A 31 -15.41 -3.63 2.37
C GLU A 31 -14.63 -3.33 3.65
N GLN A 32 -14.94 -4.08 4.71
CA GLN A 32 -14.27 -3.93 6.01
C GLN A 32 -12.85 -4.50 6.02
N ASN A 33 -12.59 -5.45 5.11
CA ASN A 33 -11.33 -6.19 5.02
C ASN A 33 -10.64 -5.86 3.69
N ASP A 34 -9.34 -5.97 3.69
CA ASP A 34 -8.52 -5.87 2.47
C ASP A 34 -8.51 -7.20 1.68
N MET A 35 -9.15 -8.25 2.23
CA MET A 35 -9.34 -9.53 1.55
C MET A 35 -10.15 -9.33 0.28
N GLY A 36 -9.67 -9.86 -0.83
CA GLY A 36 -10.31 -9.68 -2.14
C GLY A 36 -9.99 -8.35 -2.83
N GLN A 37 -9.26 -7.42 -2.18
CA GLN A 37 -8.90 -6.14 -2.80
C GLN A 37 -7.54 -6.18 -3.54
N LEU A 38 -6.81 -7.30 -3.48
CA LEU A 38 -5.49 -7.42 -4.11
C LEU A 38 -5.59 -7.27 -5.62
N HIS A 39 -6.39 -8.11 -6.28
CA HIS A 39 -6.56 -8.09 -7.73
C HIS A 39 -7.15 -6.77 -8.24
N PRO A 40 -8.24 -6.19 -7.67
CA PRO A 40 -8.69 -4.85 -8.04
C PRO A 40 -7.62 -3.76 -7.95
N MET A 41 -6.69 -3.86 -6.98
CA MET A 41 -5.61 -2.89 -6.87
C MET A 41 -4.50 -3.10 -7.91
N VAL A 42 -4.25 -4.35 -8.34
CA VAL A 42 -3.35 -4.65 -9.46
C VAL A 42 -3.93 -4.08 -10.75
N GLU A 43 -5.19 -4.38 -11.05
CA GLU A 43 -5.90 -3.84 -12.24
C GLU A 43 -5.92 -2.30 -12.24
N ALA A 44 -6.22 -1.67 -11.10
CA ALA A 44 -6.21 -0.22 -10.97
C ALA A 44 -4.81 0.38 -11.20
N THR A 45 -3.76 -0.35 -10.81
CA THR A 45 -2.37 0.06 -11.05
C THR A 45 -2.04 0.01 -12.54
N GLU A 46 -2.37 -1.09 -13.20
CA GLU A 46 -2.17 -1.24 -14.65
C GLU A 46 -2.96 -0.21 -15.46
N ALA A 47 -4.24 -0.02 -15.12
CA ALA A 47 -5.08 0.99 -15.77
C ALA A 47 -4.53 2.41 -15.60
N SER A 48 -3.98 2.73 -14.43
CA SER A 48 -3.37 4.04 -14.17
C SER A 48 -2.08 4.24 -14.97
N LEU A 49 -1.22 3.22 -15.07
CA LEU A 49 0.02 3.26 -15.86
C LEU A 49 -0.30 3.41 -17.35
N ALA A 50 -1.19 2.57 -17.86
CA ALA A 50 -1.64 2.65 -19.25
C ALA A 50 -2.27 4.02 -19.58
N GLY A 51 -3.09 4.56 -18.68
CA GLY A 51 -3.66 5.91 -18.82
C GLY A 51 -2.64 7.04 -18.82
N ALA A 52 -1.46 6.82 -18.21
CA ALA A 52 -0.32 7.72 -18.25
C ALA A 52 0.62 7.50 -19.45
N GLY A 53 0.34 6.51 -20.33
CA GLY A 53 1.19 6.14 -21.45
C GLY A 53 2.48 5.44 -21.00
N ILE A 54 2.46 4.78 -19.86
CA ILE A 54 3.58 4.02 -19.30
C ILE A 54 3.32 2.54 -19.56
N ASP A 55 4.13 1.94 -20.43
CA ASP A 55 4.02 0.52 -20.78
C ASP A 55 4.76 -0.40 -19.79
N ASP A 56 5.61 0.17 -18.94
CA ASP A 56 6.33 -0.58 -17.90
C ASP A 56 5.36 -1.07 -16.81
N ARG A 57 5.43 -2.35 -16.53
CA ARG A 57 4.71 -2.98 -15.41
C ARG A 57 5.60 -3.10 -14.19
N PRO A 58 5.06 -3.03 -12.97
CA PRO A 58 5.85 -3.27 -11.78
C PRO A 58 6.32 -4.73 -11.73
N ASP A 59 7.61 -4.96 -11.57
CA ASP A 59 8.16 -6.31 -11.41
C ASP A 59 7.68 -6.98 -10.13
N LYS A 60 7.46 -6.21 -9.07
CA LYS A 60 7.16 -6.73 -7.74
C LYS A 60 6.09 -5.91 -7.04
N LEU A 61 5.22 -6.61 -6.31
CA LEU A 61 4.19 -6.03 -5.46
C LEU A 61 4.37 -6.48 -4.01
N LEU A 62 4.35 -5.53 -3.09
CA LEU A 62 4.43 -5.79 -1.65
C LEU A 62 3.09 -5.40 -1.00
N ALA A 63 2.40 -6.37 -0.40
CA ALA A 63 1.11 -6.11 0.23
C ALA A 63 1.09 -6.53 1.71
N ASP A 64 0.16 -5.95 2.48
CA ASP A 64 -0.01 -6.28 3.91
C ASP A 64 -0.71 -7.63 4.08
N ALA A 65 -0.61 -8.18 5.28
CA ALA A 65 -1.26 -9.44 5.66
C ALA A 65 -2.79 -9.41 5.54
N GLY A 66 -3.39 -8.22 5.48
CA GLY A 66 -4.83 -8.05 5.22
C GLY A 66 -5.27 -8.57 3.86
N TYR A 67 -4.39 -8.52 2.87
CA TYR A 67 -4.65 -8.99 1.50
C TYR A 67 -4.45 -10.49 1.29
N CYS A 68 -3.88 -11.20 2.30
CA CYS A 68 -3.54 -12.60 2.17
C CYS A 68 -4.76 -13.50 2.39
N SER A 69 -5.32 -14.04 1.32
CA SER A 69 -6.30 -15.13 1.33
C SER A 69 -5.97 -16.12 0.23
N GLU A 70 -6.48 -17.34 0.34
CA GLU A 70 -6.29 -18.35 -0.71
C GLU A 70 -6.92 -17.87 -2.02
N GLU A 71 -8.13 -17.28 -1.94
CA GLU A 71 -8.86 -16.74 -3.09
C GLU A 71 -8.06 -15.61 -3.78
N SER A 72 -7.49 -14.69 -3.00
CA SER A 72 -6.67 -13.59 -3.54
C SER A 72 -5.42 -14.10 -4.26
N LEU A 73 -4.83 -15.19 -3.77
CA LEU A 73 -3.63 -15.78 -4.37
C LEU A 73 -3.94 -16.61 -5.61
N VAL A 74 -5.14 -17.24 -5.68
CA VAL A 74 -5.62 -17.95 -6.88
C VAL A 74 -5.94 -16.96 -8.00
N ALA A 75 -6.41 -15.76 -7.66
CA ALA A 75 -6.81 -14.74 -8.64
C ALA A 75 -5.61 -14.03 -9.29
N LEU A 76 -4.39 -14.27 -8.81
CA LEU A 76 -3.18 -13.72 -9.45
C LEU A 76 -2.80 -14.60 -10.65
N ASP A 77 -2.62 -13.97 -11.80
CA ASP A 77 -2.20 -14.59 -13.04
C ASP A 77 -0.66 -14.63 -13.17
N GLU A 78 -0.15 -15.39 -14.16
CA GLU A 78 1.30 -15.47 -14.43
C GLU A 78 1.90 -14.13 -14.92
N ASP A 79 1.05 -13.27 -15.50
CA ASP A 79 1.43 -11.93 -15.99
C ASP A 79 1.41 -10.87 -14.89
N ASP A 80 0.87 -11.19 -13.70
CA ASP A 80 0.83 -10.26 -12.57
C ASP A 80 2.22 -10.06 -11.94
N PRO A 81 2.45 -8.93 -11.26
CA PRO A 81 3.71 -8.66 -10.56
C PRO A 81 4.08 -9.76 -9.58
N ASP A 82 5.38 -10.07 -9.45
CA ASP A 82 5.89 -11.02 -8.46
C ASP A 82 5.53 -10.55 -7.03
N THR A 83 4.43 -11.07 -6.50
CA THR A 83 3.75 -10.56 -5.31
C THR A 83 4.31 -11.17 -4.03
N TYR A 84 4.53 -10.34 -3.01
CA TYR A 84 4.98 -10.70 -1.65
C TYR A 84 3.98 -10.18 -0.62
N ILE A 85 3.27 -11.08 0.04
CA ILE A 85 2.24 -10.76 1.04
C ILE A 85 2.59 -11.43 2.36
N ALA A 86 2.59 -10.69 3.47
CA ALA A 86 2.74 -11.30 4.77
C ALA A 86 1.57 -12.23 5.06
N THR A 87 1.85 -13.40 5.60
CA THR A 87 0.80 -14.28 6.10
C THR A 87 0.44 -13.92 7.54
N ARG A 88 -0.79 -14.21 7.98
CA ARG A 88 -1.24 -13.97 9.37
C ARG A 88 -0.34 -14.63 10.41
N ASN A 89 0.35 -15.71 10.04
CA ASN A 89 1.28 -16.43 10.90
C ASN A 89 2.55 -15.62 11.22
N MET A 90 2.92 -14.65 10.38
CA MET A 90 4.07 -13.79 10.61
C MET A 90 3.84 -12.79 11.76
N LYS A 91 2.60 -12.33 11.98
CA LYS A 91 2.26 -11.40 13.08
C LYS A 91 2.35 -12.02 14.47
N LYS A 92 2.23 -13.34 14.60
CA LYS A 92 2.25 -14.03 15.91
C LYS A 92 3.65 -14.42 16.39
N SER A 93 4.65 -14.39 15.53
CA SER A 93 6.02 -14.75 15.85
C SER A 93 6.87 -13.49 15.97
N GLN A 94 7.11 -13.05 17.21
CA GLN A 94 8.10 -12.00 17.52
C GLN A 94 9.55 -12.51 17.36
N THR A 95 9.75 -13.80 17.17
CA THR A 95 11.04 -14.41 16.84
C THR A 95 11.20 -14.46 15.32
N PRO A 96 12.37 -14.06 14.77
CA PRO A 96 12.66 -14.31 13.37
C PRO A 96 12.54 -15.83 13.14
N ARG A 97 11.53 -16.25 12.39
CA ARG A 97 11.45 -17.65 11.98
C ARG A 97 12.69 -17.90 11.13
N THR A 98 13.64 -18.63 11.69
CA THR A 98 14.64 -19.31 10.88
C THR A 98 13.88 -20.05 9.81
N GLY A 99 14.10 -19.69 8.53
CA GLY A 99 13.32 -20.20 7.43
C GLY A 99 13.13 -21.70 7.57
N ARG A 100 11.91 -22.19 7.41
CA ARG A 100 11.63 -23.62 7.44
C ARG A 100 12.56 -24.29 6.43
N CYS A 101 13.62 -24.95 6.92
CA CYS A 101 14.50 -25.77 6.10
C CYS A 101 13.74 -27.03 5.69
N GLY A 102 13.81 -27.40 4.43
CA GLY A 102 13.19 -28.61 3.89
C GLY A 102 12.27 -28.32 2.70
N PRO A 103 11.94 -29.30 1.88
CA PRO A 103 11.01 -29.13 0.76
C PRO A 103 9.60 -28.80 1.28
N LEU A 104 8.83 -28.02 0.48
CA LEU A 104 7.41 -27.83 0.72
C LEU A 104 6.70 -29.20 0.56
N LYS A 105 5.63 -29.40 1.32
CA LYS A 105 4.76 -30.54 1.10
C LYS A 105 4.18 -30.48 -0.32
N HIS A 106 3.91 -31.63 -0.92
CA HIS A 106 3.36 -31.71 -2.27
C HIS A 106 1.97 -31.04 -2.36
N ASP A 107 1.21 -31.07 -1.27
CA ASP A 107 -0.12 -30.52 -1.07
C ASP A 107 -0.13 -29.15 -0.36
N ALA A 108 1.00 -28.43 -0.37
CA ALA A 108 1.09 -27.12 0.28
C ALA A 108 0.14 -26.10 -0.36
N THR A 109 -0.65 -25.41 0.48
CA THR A 109 -1.56 -24.34 0.05
C THR A 109 -0.80 -23.14 -0.52
N LEU A 110 -1.48 -22.27 -1.26
CA LEU A 110 -0.86 -21.04 -1.80
C LEU A 110 -0.39 -20.12 -0.68
N VAL A 111 -1.14 -20.04 0.42
CA VAL A 111 -0.73 -19.29 1.61
C VAL A 111 0.56 -19.86 2.23
N GLU A 112 0.73 -21.18 2.30
CA GLU A 112 1.99 -21.81 2.78
C GLU A 112 3.15 -21.55 1.83
N LYS A 113 2.90 -21.57 0.52
CA LYS A 113 3.90 -21.20 -0.50
C LYS A 113 4.33 -19.73 -0.35
N MET A 114 3.35 -18.82 -0.14
CA MET A 114 3.59 -17.40 0.10
C MET A 114 4.38 -17.16 1.41
N ASP A 115 4.01 -17.84 2.51
CA ASP A 115 4.76 -17.79 3.78
C ASP A 115 6.23 -18.20 3.56
N ARG A 116 6.47 -19.24 2.78
CA ARG A 116 7.80 -19.67 2.39
C ARG A 116 8.55 -18.65 1.55
N LYS A 117 7.87 -18.06 0.55
CA LYS A 117 8.41 -17.04 -0.36
C LYS A 117 8.87 -15.80 0.42
N VAL A 118 8.05 -15.29 1.32
CA VAL A 118 8.38 -14.11 2.14
C VAL A 118 9.44 -14.44 3.21
N SER A 119 9.45 -15.68 3.72
CA SER A 119 10.41 -16.12 4.75
C SER A 119 11.78 -16.54 4.21
N ASN A 120 11.97 -16.67 2.89
CA ASN A 120 13.27 -16.99 2.31
C ASN A 120 14.24 -15.80 2.39
N LYS A 121 15.52 -15.98 1.99
CA LYS A 121 16.54 -14.92 2.06
C LYS A 121 16.15 -13.68 1.24
N ALA A 122 15.63 -13.88 0.04
CA ALA A 122 15.20 -12.78 -0.85
C ALA A 122 13.96 -12.05 -0.30
N GLY A 123 12.94 -12.78 0.13
CA GLY A 123 11.72 -12.22 0.71
C GLY A 123 11.98 -11.43 1.99
N ARG A 124 12.85 -11.94 2.87
CA ARG A 124 13.26 -11.21 4.09
C ARG A 124 14.04 -9.93 3.82
N ALA A 125 14.76 -9.84 2.71
CA ALA A 125 15.46 -8.63 2.31
C ALA A 125 14.50 -7.62 1.65
N LEU A 126 13.48 -8.11 0.93
CA LEU A 126 12.57 -7.31 0.14
C LEU A 126 11.36 -6.81 0.95
N TYR A 127 10.67 -7.71 1.65
CA TYR A 127 9.38 -7.43 2.28
C TYR A 127 9.40 -6.27 3.30
N PRO A 128 10.45 -6.07 4.13
CA PRO A 128 10.51 -4.93 5.05
C PRO A 128 10.49 -3.57 4.36
N LYS A 129 10.90 -3.50 3.08
CA LYS A 129 10.84 -2.24 2.30
C LYS A 129 9.42 -1.67 2.23
N ARG A 130 8.37 -2.52 2.32
CA ARG A 130 6.97 -2.09 2.36
C ARG A 130 6.73 -0.98 3.37
N GLN A 131 7.32 -1.10 4.57
CA GLN A 131 7.14 -0.10 5.62
C GLN A 131 7.67 1.28 5.20
N TYR A 132 8.75 1.32 4.44
CA TYR A 132 9.35 2.58 3.97
C TYR A 132 8.66 3.13 2.72
N LEU A 133 7.88 2.32 2.01
CA LEU A 133 7.18 2.71 0.79
C LEU A 133 5.82 3.32 1.09
N ILE A 134 4.95 2.60 1.75
CA ILE A 134 3.54 2.99 1.90
C ILE A 134 3.22 3.67 3.24
N GLU A 135 3.86 3.30 4.34
CA GLU A 135 3.57 3.91 5.65
C GLU A 135 3.86 5.41 5.67
N PRO A 136 4.99 5.92 5.11
CA PRO A 136 5.23 7.37 5.05
C PRO A 136 4.20 8.12 4.19
N VAL A 137 3.66 7.48 3.15
CA VAL A 137 2.61 8.10 2.30
C VAL A 137 1.37 8.39 3.15
N PHE A 138 0.88 7.38 3.89
CA PHE A 138 -0.25 7.57 4.78
C PHE A 138 0.08 8.51 5.95
N GLY A 139 1.29 8.47 6.49
CA GLY A 139 1.76 9.40 7.52
C GLY A 139 1.76 10.85 7.03
N GLN A 140 2.26 11.10 5.81
CA GLN A 140 2.23 12.44 5.21
C GLN A 140 0.81 12.95 4.97
N ILE A 141 -0.13 12.08 4.61
CA ILE A 141 -1.55 12.44 4.40
C ILE A 141 -2.23 12.67 5.76
N LYS A 142 -2.13 11.73 6.69
CA LYS A 142 -2.89 11.74 7.95
C LYS A 142 -2.31 12.72 8.99
N ASP A 143 -1.00 12.74 9.14
CA ASP A 143 -0.32 13.52 10.17
C ASP A 143 0.26 14.81 9.62
N GLY A 144 0.93 14.78 8.48
CA GLY A 144 1.52 15.97 7.88
C GLY A 144 0.48 16.94 7.29
N ARG A 145 -0.61 16.44 6.74
CA ARG A 145 -1.69 17.24 6.14
C ARG A 145 -2.98 17.24 6.97
N HIS A 146 -3.00 16.52 8.10
CA HIS A 146 -4.13 16.40 9.02
C HIS A 146 -5.41 15.85 8.38
N ILE A 147 -5.31 15.11 7.27
CA ILE A 147 -6.45 14.50 6.58
C ILE A 147 -6.69 13.12 7.19
N ARG A 148 -7.53 13.03 8.21
CA ARG A 148 -7.79 11.79 8.98
C ARG A 148 -9.10 11.10 8.60
N GLY A 149 -9.89 11.68 7.71
CA GLY A 149 -11.17 11.13 7.26
C GLY A 149 -11.72 11.90 6.09
N PHE A 150 -12.71 11.31 5.43
CA PHE A 150 -13.39 11.95 4.32
C PHE A 150 -14.39 12.99 4.81
N MET A 151 -14.43 14.12 4.14
CA MET A 151 -15.38 15.21 4.40
C MET A 151 -16.67 15.01 3.58
N ARG A 152 -16.57 14.37 2.42
CA ARG A 152 -17.70 14.13 1.53
C ARG A 152 -18.45 12.85 1.91
N ARG A 153 -19.77 12.89 1.76
CA ARG A 153 -20.63 11.73 2.00
C ARG A 153 -20.84 10.92 0.73
N GLY A 154 -21.10 9.62 0.91
CA GLY A 154 -21.33 8.67 -0.17
C GLY A 154 -20.03 8.18 -0.81
N LYS A 155 -20.09 6.97 -1.38
CA LYS A 155 -18.92 6.29 -1.96
C LYS A 155 -18.28 7.11 -3.09
N ALA A 156 -19.10 7.64 -4.01
CA ALA A 156 -18.59 8.47 -5.11
C ALA A 156 -17.90 9.75 -4.63
N GLY A 157 -18.43 10.38 -3.55
CA GLY A 157 -17.80 11.51 -2.90
C GLY A 157 -16.45 11.15 -2.28
N ALA A 158 -16.38 10.04 -1.54
CA ALA A 158 -15.16 9.55 -0.92
C ALA A 158 -14.10 9.16 -1.97
N VAL A 159 -14.49 8.49 -3.06
CA VAL A 159 -13.58 8.16 -4.19
C VAL A 159 -12.96 9.42 -4.78
N SER A 160 -13.81 10.43 -5.11
CA SER A 160 -13.32 11.69 -5.70
C SER A 160 -12.37 12.42 -4.76
N GLU A 161 -12.71 12.46 -3.47
CA GLU A 161 -11.89 13.11 -2.44
C GLU A 161 -10.56 12.37 -2.27
N TRP A 162 -10.57 11.02 -2.23
CA TRP A 162 -9.36 10.23 -2.12
C TRP A 162 -8.42 10.42 -3.31
N LYS A 163 -8.94 10.38 -4.53
CA LYS A 163 -8.16 10.64 -5.75
C LYS A 163 -7.54 12.05 -5.75
N LEU A 164 -8.27 13.05 -5.27
CA LEU A 164 -7.73 14.40 -5.12
C LEU A 164 -6.62 14.47 -4.05
N ILE A 165 -6.80 13.82 -2.91
CA ILE A 165 -5.79 13.75 -1.85
C ILE A 165 -4.51 13.10 -2.37
N CYS A 166 -4.62 11.97 -3.08
CA CYS A 166 -3.50 11.25 -3.68
C CYS A 166 -2.82 12.08 -4.80
N GLY A 167 -3.60 12.71 -5.67
CA GLY A 167 -3.08 13.58 -6.73
C GLY A 167 -2.30 14.77 -6.18
N THR A 168 -2.80 15.42 -5.13
CA THR A 168 -2.09 16.53 -4.47
C THR A 168 -0.86 16.06 -3.68
N HIS A 169 -0.84 14.82 -3.18
CA HIS A 169 0.36 14.20 -2.61
C HIS A 169 1.44 14.05 -3.69
N ASN A 170 1.09 13.48 -4.84
CA ASN A 170 2.00 13.30 -5.96
C ASN A 170 2.53 14.64 -6.49
N LEU A 171 1.66 15.64 -6.63
CA LEU A 171 2.07 16.97 -7.06
C LEU A 171 3.12 17.59 -6.12
N LEU A 172 2.94 17.42 -4.80
CA LEU A 172 3.91 17.88 -3.81
C LEU A 172 5.24 17.14 -3.92
N LYS A 173 5.22 15.84 -4.23
CA LYS A 173 6.43 15.04 -4.49
C LYS A 173 7.19 15.56 -5.72
N LEU A 174 6.48 15.74 -6.83
CA LEU A 174 7.05 16.27 -8.08
C LEU A 174 7.63 17.67 -7.88
N TYR A 175 6.92 18.55 -7.19
CA TYR A 175 7.38 19.90 -6.88
C TYR A 175 8.67 19.87 -6.07
N ARG A 176 8.75 19.06 -5.02
CA ARG A 176 9.96 18.94 -4.19
C ARG A 176 11.14 18.36 -4.97
N ARG A 177 10.90 17.42 -5.87
CA ARG A 177 11.93 16.88 -6.75
C ARG A 177 12.46 17.95 -7.70
N ALA A 178 11.56 18.68 -8.36
CA ALA A 178 11.95 19.76 -9.28
C ALA A 178 12.77 20.86 -8.58
N LEU A 179 12.45 21.20 -7.33
CA LEU A 179 13.26 22.15 -6.54
C LEU A 179 14.61 21.58 -6.12
N GLY A 180 14.67 20.28 -5.77
CA GLY A 180 15.93 19.61 -5.44
C GLY A 180 16.89 19.54 -6.63
N ASP A 181 16.36 19.32 -7.83
CA ASP A 181 17.13 19.31 -9.08
C ASP A 181 17.54 20.73 -9.52
N ALA A 182 16.81 21.77 -9.08
CA ALA A 182 17.10 23.19 -9.39
C ALA A 182 18.12 23.87 -8.44
N GLY A 183 18.72 23.09 -7.51
CA GLY A 183 19.65 23.63 -6.49
C GLY A 183 18.89 24.10 -5.25
N ALA A 184 19.11 23.41 -4.16
CA ALA A 184 18.38 23.51 -2.90
C ALA A 184 18.22 24.96 -2.42
N VAL A 185 17.02 25.50 -2.54
CA VAL A 185 16.57 26.58 -1.65
C VAL A 185 16.15 25.91 -0.35
N PRO A 186 16.82 26.15 0.78
CA PRO A 186 16.41 25.57 2.05
C PRO A 186 15.01 26.11 2.38
N CYS A 187 14.03 25.23 2.41
CA CYS A 187 12.72 25.55 2.94
C CYS A 187 12.92 25.72 4.46
N SER A 188 12.98 26.95 4.91
CA SER A 188 12.93 27.28 6.35
C SER A 188 11.69 26.63 6.96
N PRO A 189 11.79 26.01 8.15
CA PRO A 189 10.63 25.47 8.84
C PRO A 189 9.63 26.60 9.05
N MET A 190 8.38 26.38 8.67
CA MET A 190 7.29 27.30 8.95
C MET A 190 7.29 27.59 10.45
N ALA A 191 7.43 28.85 10.77
CA ALA A 191 7.32 29.32 12.14
C ALA A 191 5.96 28.91 12.71
N THR A 192 6.00 28.19 13.83
CA THR A 192 4.81 27.90 14.63
C THR A 192 4.32 29.21 15.22
N VAL A 193 3.12 29.62 14.80
CA VAL A 193 2.42 30.75 15.47
C VAL A 193 1.93 30.20 16.81
N PRO A 194 2.32 30.79 17.94
CA PRO A 194 1.77 30.38 19.21
C PRO A 194 0.30 30.80 19.29
N THR A 195 -0.57 29.86 19.55
CA THR A 195 -1.96 30.12 19.94
C THR A 195 -1.98 30.72 21.34
N CYS A 196 -2.57 31.90 21.49
CA CYS A 196 -3.05 32.41 22.75
C CYS A 196 -4.25 31.64 23.26
#